data_d26a8e5a3569d0d0debb1406d88c1760
#
_entry.id   d26a8e5a3569d0d0debb1406d88c1760
#
_cell.length_a   1.000
_cell.length_b   1.000
_cell.length_c   1.000
_cell.angle_alpha   90.00
_cell.angle_beta   90.00
_cell.angle_gamma   90.00
#
_symmetry.space_group_name_H-M   'P 1'
#
loop_
_entity.id
_entity.type
_entity.pdbx_description
1 polymer ?
#
loop_
_entity_poly.entity_id
_entity_poly.type
_entity_poly.pdbx_seq_one_letter_code
_entity_poly.pdbx_strand_id
1 'polypeptide(L)'
;MSHKAISWSGVFPAVSTQFRSDFSLDLDATHTVIKNLVKDGVSGLVVCGTVGENTSLTMQEKLSVIEVARDAAQGKVPVIAGIAEFTTAFAQNMAREAQKVGVDGIMVMPALVYSAKPHETATHFRSVATATDLPIMVYNNPPIYKNDVTPDILTSLVDCENIVCFKDSSGDTRRFIDLRNEVGDRFVLFAGLDDVVLESIAVGAEGWISGMSNAFPREGETLFRLAKQKRFEEALALYSWFMPLLHLDARPDLVQCIKLCEELVGRGSAITRPPRLALQGDTLADVTAVVKKALANRPALPDVGL
;
A
#
# COMPACT_ATOMS: atom_id res chain seq x y z
N MET A 1 -13.37 -20.33 15.67
CA MET A 1 -11.91 -20.65 15.58
C MET A 1 -11.18 -19.35 15.88
N SER A 2 -10.25 -19.33 16.83
CA SER A 2 -9.47 -18.12 17.12
C SER A 2 -8.61 -17.81 15.89
N HIS A 3 -8.88 -16.71 15.21
CA HIS A 3 -7.98 -16.23 14.17
C HIS A 3 -6.60 -16.04 14.79
N LYS A 4 -5.61 -16.69 14.17
CA LYS A 4 -4.21 -16.50 14.54
C LYS A 4 -3.94 -14.99 14.43
N ALA A 5 -3.53 -14.37 15.53
CA ALA A 5 -3.18 -12.95 15.51
C ALA A 5 -2.20 -12.72 14.36
N ILE A 6 -2.56 -11.86 13.41
CA ILE A 6 -1.64 -11.51 12.32
C ILE A 6 -0.46 -10.75 12.90
N SER A 7 0.72 -11.02 12.38
CA SER A 7 1.96 -10.31 12.76
C SER A 7 2.40 -9.30 11.69
N TRP A 8 1.44 -8.67 10.99
CA TRP A 8 1.80 -7.67 9.99
C TRP A 8 2.35 -6.43 10.66
N SER A 9 3.58 -6.11 10.35
CA SER A 9 4.30 -4.94 10.86
C SER A 9 5.43 -4.59 9.90
N GLY A 10 5.88 -3.33 9.90
CA GLY A 10 6.95 -2.87 9.00
C GLY A 10 6.43 -2.24 7.73
N VAL A 11 7.30 -2.11 6.73
CA VAL A 11 6.98 -1.47 5.46
C VAL A 11 6.56 -2.48 4.41
N PHE A 12 5.37 -2.25 3.84
CA PHE A 12 4.81 -3.04 2.74
C PHE A 12 4.71 -2.14 1.51
N PRO A 13 5.63 -2.20 0.55
CA PRO A 13 5.46 -1.46 -0.69
C PRO A 13 4.12 -1.77 -1.36
N ALA A 14 3.42 -0.71 -1.80
CA ALA A 14 2.31 -0.83 -2.74
C ALA A 14 2.91 -1.09 -4.13
N VAL A 15 3.17 -2.35 -4.46
CA VAL A 15 3.98 -2.75 -5.60
C VAL A 15 3.39 -2.28 -6.92
N SER A 16 4.21 -1.64 -7.74
CA SER A 16 3.87 -1.25 -9.11
C SER A 16 3.79 -2.46 -10.04
N THR A 17 2.76 -2.51 -10.88
CA THR A 17 2.68 -3.48 -11.97
C THR A 17 3.50 -2.98 -13.17
N GLN A 18 4.36 -3.82 -13.72
CA GLN A 18 5.19 -3.44 -14.86
C GLN A 18 4.50 -3.76 -16.19
N PHE A 19 4.65 -2.87 -17.15
CA PHE A 19 4.07 -2.99 -18.49
C PHE A 19 5.15 -2.84 -19.57
N ARG A 20 4.93 -3.48 -20.71
CA ARG A 20 5.71 -3.26 -21.92
C ARG A 20 5.23 -2.01 -22.66
N SER A 21 5.97 -1.58 -23.67
CA SER A 21 5.64 -0.38 -24.46
C SER A 21 4.29 -0.47 -25.23
N ASP A 22 3.78 -1.67 -25.43
CA ASP A 22 2.46 -1.94 -26.02
C ASP A 22 1.35 -2.05 -24.97
N PHE A 23 1.66 -1.72 -23.69
CA PHE A 23 0.80 -1.83 -22.52
C PHE A 23 0.39 -3.25 -22.12
N SER A 24 0.97 -4.29 -22.69
CA SER A 24 0.82 -5.64 -22.16
C SER A 24 1.53 -5.80 -20.83
N LEU A 25 1.08 -6.75 -19.99
CA LEU A 25 1.77 -7.06 -18.73
C LEU A 25 3.19 -7.53 -19.00
N ASP A 26 4.14 -7.01 -18.22
CA ASP A 26 5.49 -7.53 -18.12
C ASP A 26 5.66 -8.28 -16.78
N LEU A 27 5.30 -9.55 -16.79
CA LEU A 27 5.34 -10.38 -15.58
C LEU A 27 6.78 -10.67 -15.14
N ASP A 28 7.73 -10.76 -16.07
CA ASP A 28 9.14 -10.99 -15.75
C ASP A 28 9.76 -9.76 -15.06
N ALA A 29 9.45 -8.56 -15.58
CA ALA A 29 9.87 -7.32 -14.94
C ALA A 29 9.19 -7.16 -13.57
N THR A 30 7.89 -7.46 -13.45
CA THR A 30 7.16 -7.43 -12.17
C THR A 30 7.77 -8.40 -11.16
N HIS A 31 8.09 -9.63 -11.57
CA HIS A 31 8.79 -10.61 -10.73
C HIS A 31 10.14 -10.06 -10.23
N THR A 32 10.92 -9.45 -11.12
CA THR A 32 12.23 -8.89 -10.80
C THR A 32 12.13 -7.74 -9.79
N VAL A 33 11.16 -6.82 -9.98
CA VAL A 33 10.89 -5.73 -9.03
C VAL A 33 10.59 -6.30 -7.65
N ILE A 34 9.66 -7.26 -7.55
CA ILE A 34 9.26 -7.86 -6.28
C ILE A 34 10.43 -8.59 -5.60
N LYS A 35 11.17 -9.40 -6.35
CA LYS A 35 12.36 -10.10 -5.84
C LYS A 35 13.39 -9.13 -5.25
N ASN A 36 13.59 -7.98 -5.91
CA ASN A 36 14.51 -6.95 -5.41
C ASN A 36 13.99 -6.27 -4.14
N LEU A 37 12.68 -6.00 -4.03
CA LEU A 37 12.07 -5.47 -2.81
C LEU A 37 12.28 -6.43 -1.62
N VAL A 38 12.01 -7.73 -1.81
CA VAL A 38 12.24 -8.75 -0.78
C VAL A 38 13.71 -8.83 -0.38
N LYS A 39 14.63 -8.76 -1.37
CA LYS A 39 16.08 -8.74 -1.10
C LYS A 39 16.52 -7.51 -0.29
N ASP A 40 15.88 -6.38 -0.50
CA ASP A 40 16.16 -5.13 0.23
C ASP A 40 15.55 -5.08 1.63
N GLY A 41 14.85 -6.12 2.06
CA GLY A 41 14.41 -6.32 3.43
C GLY A 41 13.05 -5.72 3.77
N VAL A 42 12.16 -5.51 2.77
CA VAL A 42 10.78 -5.07 3.05
C VAL A 42 10.04 -6.12 3.88
N SER A 43 9.12 -5.66 4.72
CA SER A 43 8.40 -6.52 5.68
C SER A 43 7.18 -7.23 5.10
N GLY A 44 6.71 -6.84 3.93
CA GLY A 44 5.60 -7.44 3.20
C GLY A 44 5.39 -6.78 1.84
N LEU A 45 4.37 -7.20 1.11
CA LEU A 45 4.05 -6.71 -0.23
C LEU A 45 2.54 -6.51 -0.38
N VAL A 46 2.12 -5.41 -1.00
CA VAL A 46 0.73 -5.23 -1.45
C VAL A 46 0.73 -5.13 -2.96
N VAL A 47 0.18 -6.12 -3.66
CA VAL A 47 0.05 -6.12 -5.12
C VAL A 47 -1.38 -5.79 -5.54
N CYS A 48 -1.57 -5.34 -6.76
CA CYS A 48 -2.89 -4.94 -7.29
C CYS A 48 -3.59 -3.86 -6.42
N GLY A 49 -2.82 -2.98 -5.75
CA GLY A 49 -3.34 -1.76 -5.12
C GLY A 49 -3.47 -0.63 -6.14
N THR A 50 -3.57 0.62 -5.64
CA THR A 50 -3.62 1.83 -6.48
C THR A 50 -2.36 1.98 -7.33
N VAL A 51 -1.19 1.86 -6.70
CA VAL A 51 0.12 1.92 -7.38
C VAL A 51 0.30 0.75 -8.35
N GLY A 52 -0.26 -0.41 -8.03
CA GLY A 52 -0.31 -1.58 -8.92
C GLY A 52 -1.33 -1.47 -10.06
N GLU A 53 -1.96 -0.31 -10.23
CA GLU A 53 -2.91 0.01 -11.32
C GLU A 53 -4.08 -0.99 -11.42
N ASN A 54 -4.61 -1.45 -10.27
CA ASN A 54 -5.69 -2.43 -10.18
C ASN A 54 -6.83 -2.19 -11.18
N THR A 55 -7.32 -0.94 -11.26
CA THR A 55 -8.46 -0.57 -12.12
C THR A 55 -8.16 -0.63 -13.61
N SER A 56 -6.89 -0.77 -14.02
CA SER A 56 -6.45 -0.94 -15.41
C SER A 56 -6.18 -2.41 -15.77
N LEU A 57 -6.39 -3.33 -14.83
CA LEU A 57 -6.15 -4.76 -15.00
C LEU A 57 -7.48 -5.52 -15.11
N THR A 58 -7.53 -6.49 -16.01
CA THR A 58 -8.58 -7.51 -16.02
C THR A 58 -8.42 -8.44 -14.82
N MET A 59 -9.46 -9.17 -14.46
CA MET A 59 -9.39 -10.15 -13.37
C MET A 59 -8.27 -11.18 -13.60
N GLN A 60 -8.14 -11.69 -14.82
CA GLN A 60 -7.10 -12.67 -15.15
C GLN A 60 -5.69 -12.06 -14.98
N GLU A 61 -5.49 -10.82 -15.40
CA GLU A 61 -4.23 -10.14 -15.22
C GLU A 61 -3.89 -9.90 -13.73
N LYS A 62 -4.91 -9.56 -12.90
CA LYS A 62 -4.73 -9.45 -11.45
C LYS A 62 -4.25 -10.78 -10.85
N LEU A 63 -4.87 -11.89 -11.22
CA LEU A 63 -4.48 -13.22 -10.75
C LEU A 63 -3.07 -13.56 -11.18
N SER A 64 -2.68 -13.28 -12.43
CA SER A 64 -1.31 -13.50 -12.91
C SER A 64 -0.27 -12.67 -12.13
N VAL A 65 -0.58 -11.40 -11.81
CA VAL A 65 0.30 -10.55 -10.97
C VAL A 65 0.42 -11.11 -9.56
N ILE A 66 -0.67 -11.61 -8.97
CA ILE A 66 -0.67 -12.22 -7.63
C ILE A 66 0.16 -13.51 -7.61
N GLU A 67 0.02 -14.37 -8.61
CA GLU A 67 0.81 -15.60 -8.75
C GLU A 67 2.31 -15.30 -8.84
N VAL A 68 2.68 -14.34 -9.69
CA VAL A 68 4.07 -13.87 -9.84
C VAL A 68 4.60 -13.29 -8.53
N ALA A 69 3.78 -12.54 -7.79
CA ALA A 69 4.21 -11.95 -6.53
C ALA A 69 4.49 -13.02 -5.47
N ARG A 70 3.65 -14.05 -5.39
CA ARG A 70 3.87 -15.18 -4.48
C ARG A 70 5.14 -15.96 -4.84
N ASP A 71 5.34 -16.21 -6.13
CA ASP A 71 6.55 -16.89 -6.61
C ASP A 71 7.82 -16.09 -6.26
N ALA A 72 7.82 -14.78 -6.54
CA ALA A 72 8.95 -13.91 -6.24
C ALA A 72 9.22 -13.75 -4.74
N ALA A 73 8.17 -13.72 -3.90
CA ALA A 73 8.29 -13.61 -2.44
C ALA A 73 8.80 -14.90 -1.80
N GLN A 74 8.51 -16.07 -2.37
CA GLN A 74 8.95 -17.39 -1.88
C GLN A 74 8.60 -17.64 -0.39
N GLY A 75 7.49 -17.08 0.09
CA GLY A 75 7.07 -17.17 1.49
C GLY A 75 7.97 -16.45 2.50
N LYS A 76 8.91 -15.62 2.06
CA LYS A 76 9.81 -14.86 2.95
C LYS A 76 9.11 -13.68 3.61
N VAL A 77 8.13 -13.11 2.92
CA VAL A 77 7.31 -11.99 3.39
C VAL A 77 5.85 -12.23 2.96
N PRO A 78 4.86 -11.70 3.71
CA PRO A 78 3.46 -11.82 3.34
C PRO A 78 3.16 -11.07 2.04
N VAL A 79 2.29 -11.66 1.21
CA VAL A 79 1.75 -11.06 -0.01
C VAL A 79 0.26 -10.78 0.18
N ILE A 80 -0.11 -9.51 0.11
CA ILE A 80 -1.47 -9.01 0.26
C ILE A 80 -2.01 -8.61 -1.12
N ALA A 81 -3.17 -9.14 -1.51
CA ALA A 81 -3.82 -8.76 -2.77
C ALA A 81 -4.78 -7.60 -2.58
N GLY A 82 -4.61 -6.53 -3.36
CA GLY A 82 -5.54 -5.41 -3.41
C GLY A 82 -6.84 -5.78 -4.14
N ILE A 83 -7.98 -5.42 -3.53
CA ILE A 83 -9.31 -5.57 -4.11
C ILE A 83 -9.94 -4.19 -4.25
N ALA A 84 -10.03 -3.71 -5.49
CA ALA A 84 -10.55 -2.39 -5.85
C ALA A 84 -11.57 -2.57 -6.99
N GLU A 85 -12.78 -2.98 -6.61
CA GLU A 85 -13.82 -3.37 -7.55
C GLU A 85 -15.00 -2.41 -7.55
N PHE A 86 -15.72 -2.35 -8.67
CA PHE A 86 -16.88 -1.47 -8.81
C PHE A 86 -18.09 -1.94 -8.03
N THR A 87 -18.22 -3.24 -7.76
CA THR A 87 -19.37 -3.80 -7.05
C THR A 87 -18.95 -4.77 -5.95
N THR A 88 -19.79 -4.92 -4.95
CA THR A 88 -19.61 -5.91 -3.88
C THR A 88 -19.48 -7.34 -4.43
N ALA A 89 -20.27 -7.69 -5.45
CA ALA A 89 -20.21 -9.03 -6.04
C ALA A 89 -18.86 -9.30 -6.73
N PHE A 90 -18.27 -8.32 -7.42
CA PHE A 90 -16.94 -8.45 -8.00
C PHE A 90 -15.87 -8.53 -6.93
N ALA A 91 -15.96 -7.73 -5.87
CA ALA A 91 -15.04 -7.78 -4.73
C ALA A 91 -15.07 -9.15 -4.03
N GLN A 92 -16.28 -9.70 -3.79
CA GLN A 92 -16.44 -11.05 -3.23
C GLN A 92 -15.83 -12.13 -4.13
N ASN A 93 -16.04 -12.01 -5.46
CA ASN A 93 -15.46 -12.96 -6.41
C ASN A 93 -13.94 -12.88 -6.40
N MET A 94 -13.37 -11.68 -6.46
CA MET A 94 -11.92 -11.47 -6.40
C MET A 94 -11.31 -11.99 -5.08
N ALA A 95 -12.00 -11.82 -3.94
CA ALA A 95 -11.57 -12.35 -2.66
C ALA A 95 -11.47 -13.88 -2.67
N ARG A 96 -12.47 -14.58 -3.25
CA ARG A 96 -12.43 -16.06 -3.39
C ARG A 96 -11.30 -16.51 -4.29
N GLU A 97 -11.09 -15.83 -5.43
CA GLU A 97 -10.00 -16.20 -6.35
C GLU A 97 -8.62 -15.94 -5.73
N ALA A 98 -8.43 -14.81 -5.05
CA ALA A 98 -7.20 -14.53 -4.30
C ALA A 98 -6.93 -15.60 -3.22
N GLN A 99 -7.96 -16.07 -2.52
CA GLN A 99 -7.84 -17.19 -1.56
C GLN A 99 -7.40 -18.48 -2.25
N LYS A 100 -7.92 -18.81 -3.43
CA LYS A 100 -7.49 -20.01 -4.18
C LYS A 100 -6.04 -19.93 -4.63
N VAL A 101 -5.58 -18.76 -5.04
CA VAL A 101 -4.15 -18.51 -5.35
C VAL A 101 -3.30 -18.66 -4.09
N GLY A 102 -3.86 -18.41 -2.89
CA GLY A 102 -3.23 -18.64 -1.60
C GLY A 102 -2.38 -17.47 -1.13
N VAL A 103 -2.85 -16.23 -1.28
CA VAL A 103 -2.25 -15.02 -0.68
C VAL A 103 -2.37 -15.07 0.84
N ASP A 104 -1.55 -14.26 1.52
CA ASP A 104 -1.54 -14.18 3.00
C ASP A 104 -2.63 -13.26 3.56
N GLY A 105 -3.29 -12.48 2.70
CA GLY A 105 -4.40 -11.60 3.04
C GLY A 105 -4.85 -10.76 1.86
N ILE A 106 -5.87 -9.96 2.10
CA ILE A 106 -6.42 -9.03 1.11
C ILE A 106 -6.54 -7.62 1.69
N MET A 107 -6.30 -6.62 0.86
CA MET A 107 -6.55 -5.22 1.16
C MET A 107 -7.76 -4.75 0.35
N VAL A 108 -8.88 -4.47 1.03
CA VAL A 108 -10.16 -4.16 0.39
C VAL A 108 -10.41 -2.66 0.43
N MET A 109 -10.73 -2.09 -0.73
CA MET A 109 -11.18 -0.70 -0.89
C MET A 109 -12.70 -0.60 -0.83
N PRO A 110 -13.27 0.57 -0.48
CA PRO A 110 -14.68 0.83 -0.72
C PRO A 110 -15.03 0.61 -2.20
N ALA A 111 -16.29 0.28 -2.50
CA ALA A 111 -16.75 0.19 -3.89
C ALA A 111 -16.56 1.52 -4.62
N LEU A 112 -15.94 1.49 -5.81
CA LEU A 112 -15.42 2.67 -6.51
C LEU A 112 -16.44 3.34 -7.46
N VAL A 113 -17.74 3.22 -7.23
CA VAL A 113 -18.77 3.67 -8.18
C VAL A 113 -19.30 5.07 -7.85
N TYR A 114 -19.50 5.36 -6.56
CA TYR A 114 -20.08 6.61 -6.06
C TYR A 114 -19.69 6.82 -4.59
N SER A 115 -19.94 8.02 -4.06
CA SER A 115 -19.78 8.27 -2.61
C SER A 115 -20.90 7.55 -1.85
N ALA A 116 -20.56 6.40 -1.28
CA ALA A 116 -21.48 5.56 -0.56
C ALA A 116 -21.81 6.14 0.82
N LYS A 117 -23.02 5.84 1.31
CA LYS A 117 -23.38 6.16 2.69
C LYS A 117 -22.66 5.22 3.66
N PRO A 118 -22.46 5.61 4.94
CA PRO A 118 -21.73 4.80 5.92
C PRO A 118 -22.23 3.35 6.02
N HIS A 119 -23.55 3.13 6.05
CA HIS A 119 -24.12 1.78 6.13
C HIS A 119 -23.91 0.94 4.85
N GLU A 120 -23.83 1.58 3.66
CA GLU A 120 -23.53 0.90 2.40
C GLU A 120 -22.05 0.47 2.37
N THR A 121 -21.16 1.35 2.85
CA THR A 121 -19.72 1.05 3.01
C THR A 121 -19.50 -0.10 3.99
N ALA A 122 -20.13 -0.07 5.17
CA ALA A 122 -20.04 -1.16 6.14
C ALA A 122 -20.58 -2.48 5.56
N THR A 123 -21.72 -2.44 4.84
CA THR A 123 -22.32 -3.61 4.19
C THR A 123 -21.38 -4.19 3.13
N HIS A 124 -20.70 -3.35 2.36
CA HIS A 124 -19.70 -3.80 1.38
C HIS A 124 -18.57 -4.61 2.04
N PHE A 125 -17.92 -4.07 3.07
CA PHE A 125 -16.84 -4.75 3.77
C PHE A 125 -17.32 -6.05 4.45
N ARG A 126 -18.46 -6.02 5.12
CA ARG A 126 -19.08 -7.19 5.75
C ARG A 126 -19.35 -8.29 4.72
N SER A 127 -19.87 -7.93 3.55
CA SER A 127 -20.16 -8.87 2.48
C SER A 127 -18.90 -9.50 1.91
N VAL A 128 -17.81 -8.73 1.76
CA VAL A 128 -16.51 -9.29 1.34
C VAL A 128 -15.96 -10.20 2.42
N ALA A 129 -16.07 -9.83 3.70
CA ALA A 129 -15.61 -10.63 4.83
C ALA A 129 -16.28 -12.01 4.89
N THR A 130 -17.55 -12.13 4.51
CA THR A 130 -18.26 -13.42 4.44
C THR A 130 -17.88 -14.27 3.24
N ALA A 131 -17.15 -13.74 2.28
CA ALA A 131 -16.80 -14.44 1.04
C ALA A 131 -15.44 -15.17 1.09
N THR A 132 -14.65 -14.97 2.15
CA THR A 132 -13.30 -15.51 2.28
C THR A 132 -12.93 -15.69 3.76
N ASP A 133 -12.00 -16.61 4.02
CA ASP A 133 -11.37 -16.78 5.34
C ASP A 133 -10.06 -16.00 5.47
N LEU A 134 -9.64 -15.29 4.42
CA LEU A 134 -8.39 -14.51 4.44
C LEU A 134 -8.48 -13.34 5.42
N PRO A 135 -7.38 -12.99 6.09
CA PRO A 135 -7.27 -11.74 6.83
C PRO A 135 -7.49 -10.53 5.90
N ILE A 136 -8.29 -9.58 6.36
CA ILE A 136 -8.68 -8.39 5.59
C ILE A 136 -8.07 -7.14 6.23
N MET A 137 -7.38 -6.36 5.41
CA MET A 137 -7.02 -4.98 5.66
C MET A 137 -8.05 -4.07 4.99
N VAL A 138 -8.80 -3.31 5.77
CA VAL A 138 -9.68 -2.25 5.24
C VAL A 138 -8.80 -1.08 4.82
N TYR A 139 -9.01 -0.58 3.60
CA TYR A 139 -8.29 0.58 3.08
C TYR A 139 -9.18 1.80 2.97
N ASN A 140 -8.76 2.88 3.57
CA ASN A 140 -9.40 4.20 3.51
C ASN A 140 -8.50 5.22 2.80
N ASN A 141 -9.05 5.89 1.78
CA ASN A 141 -8.38 7.00 1.09
C ASN A 141 -9.43 7.98 0.54
N PRO A 142 -10.05 8.79 1.40
CA PRO A 142 -11.11 9.70 0.99
C PRO A 142 -10.66 10.80 0.02
N PRO A 143 -9.41 11.32 0.05
CA PRO A 143 -8.96 12.25 -0.98
C PRO A 143 -9.07 11.71 -2.40
N ILE A 144 -8.74 10.43 -2.61
CA ILE A 144 -8.72 9.79 -3.94
C ILE A 144 -10.08 9.18 -4.29
N TYR A 145 -10.68 8.39 -3.38
CA TYR A 145 -11.86 7.56 -3.70
C TYR A 145 -13.19 8.19 -3.33
N LYS A 146 -13.19 9.34 -2.62
CA LYS A 146 -14.39 10.06 -2.19
C LYS A 146 -15.35 9.26 -1.28
N ASN A 147 -14.91 8.11 -0.80
CA ASN A 147 -15.54 7.33 0.25
C ASN A 147 -14.66 7.38 1.50
N ASP A 148 -15.24 7.70 2.63
CA ASP A 148 -14.53 7.82 3.90
C ASP A 148 -14.95 6.69 4.85
N VAL A 149 -14.00 5.83 5.17
CA VAL A 149 -14.17 4.77 6.18
C VAL A 149 -13.78 5.35 7.53
N THR A 150 -14.75 5.96 8.20
CA THR A 150 -14.56 6.59 9.51
C THR A 150 -14.36 5.55 10.63
N PRO A 151 -13.82 5.96 11.80
CA PRO A 151 -13.77 5.09 12.99
C PRO A 151 -15.11 4.43 13.33
N ASP A 152 -16.23 5.14 13.21
CA ASP A 152 -17.59 4.60 13.47
C ASP A 152 -17.93 3.43 12.53
N ILE A 153 -17.56 3.54 11.24
CA ILE A 153 -17.75 2.44 10.27
C ILE A 153 -16.94 1.23 10.71
N LEU A 154 -15.68 1.41 11.09
CA LEU A 154 -14.81 0.32 11.57
C LEU A 154 -15.34 -0.30 12.87
N THR A 155 -15.81 0.52 13.82
CA THR A 155 -16.44 0.06 15.04
C THR A 155 -17.65 -0.83 14.74
N SER A 156 -18.43 -0.52 13.69
CA SER A 156 -19.54 -1.36 13.26
C SER A 156 -19.15 -2.72 12.66
N LEU A 157 -17.84 -2.93 12.38
CA LEU A 157 -17.28 -4.15 11.77
C LEU A 157 -16.49 -5.03 12.75
N VAL A 158 -16.50 -4.72 14.05
CA VAL A 158 -15.70 -5.44 15.07
C VAL A 158 -16.05 -6.93 15.19
N ASP A 159 -17.29 -7.30 14.84
CA ASP A 159 -17.80 -8.66 14.81
C ASP A 159 -17.37 -9.46 13.56
N CYS A 160 -16.81 -8.81 12.55
CA CYS A 160 -16.19 -9.47 11.40
C CYS A 160 -14.77 -9.91 11.79
N GLU A 161 -14.62 -11.13 12.31
CA GLU A 161 -13.37 -11.60 12.90
C GLU A 161 -12.18 -11.52 11.96
N ASN A 162 -12.37 -11.76 10.66
CA ASN A 162 -11.31 -11.71 9.64
C ASN A 162 -10.98 -10.30 9.13
N ILE A 163 -11.74 -9.27 9.50
CA ILE A 163 -11.30 -7.87 9.32
C ILE A 163 -10.34 -7.55 10.46
N VAL A 164 -9.04 -7.55 10.19
CA VAL A 164 -7.98 -7.53 11.22
C VAL A 164 -7.10 -6.29 11.18
N CYS A 165 -7.15 -5.53 10.10
CA CYS A 165 -6.23 -4.42 9.87
C CYS A 165 -6.96 -3.23 9.24
N PHE A 166 -6.49 -2.03 9.56
CA PHE A 166 -6.96 -0.78 8.97
C PHE A 166 -5.78 0.02 8.44
N LYS A 167 -5.79 0.31 7.14
CA LYS A 167 -4.89 1.26 6.48
C LYS A 167 -5.60 2.57 6.25
N ASP A 168 -5.07 3.66 6.79
CA ASP A 168 -5.64 5.00 6.61
C ASP A 168 -4.73 5.93 5.80
N SER A 169 -5.30 6.47 4.72
CA SER A 169 -4.71 7.52 3.87
C SER A 169 -5.57 8.79 3.88
N SER A 170 -6.24 9.08 4.98
CA SER A 170 -7.04 10.32 5.12
C SER A 170 -6.18 11.57 5.34
N GLY A 171 -4.94 11.40 5.83
CA GLY A 171 -4.07 12.48 6.29
C GLY A 171 -4.36 12.94 7.72
N ASP A 172 -5.36 12.38 8.40
CA ASP A 172 -5.71 12.69 9.79
C ASP A 172 -5.28 11.55 10.73
N THR A 173 -4.07 11.65 11.25
CA THR A 173 -3.50 10.63 12.13
C THR A 173 -4.21 10.50 13.48
N ARG A 174 -5.05 11.48 13.88
CA ARG A 174 -5.87 11.42 15.11
C ARG A 174 -6.85 10.26 15.07
N ARG A 175 -7.31 9.85 13.89
CA ARG A 175 -8.23 8.72 13.68
C ARG A 175 -7.72 7.40 14.27
N PHE A 176 -6.42 7.20 14.35
CA PHE A 176 -5.84 6.02 15.00
C PHE A 176 -6.07 6.03 16.49
N ILE A 177 -5.95 7.20 17.14
CA ILE A 177 -6.26 7.35 18.55
C ILE A 177 -7.75 7.19 18.80
N ASP A 178 -8.60 7.83 17.96
CA ASP A 178 -10.07 7.75 18.09
C ASP A 178 -10.52 6.28 17.98
N LEU A 179 -10.05 5.55 16.97
CA LEU A 179 -10.38 4.14 16.79
C LEU A 179 -9.91 3.29 17.97
N ARG A 180 -8.68 3.53 18.46
CA ARG A 180 -8.15 2.78 19.62
C ARG A 180 -8.94 3.06 20.91
N ASN A 181 -9.42 4.28 21.10
CA ASN A 181 -10.29 4.64 22.23
C ASN A 181 -11.63 3.91 22.17
N GLU A 182 -12.17 3.67 20.97
CA GLU A 182 -13.46 3.00 20.76
C GLU A 182 -13.37 1.47 20.90
N VAL A 183 -12.33 0.86 20.32
CA VAL A 183 -12.27 -0.60 20.14
C VAL A 183 -10.96 -1.23 20.64
N GLY A 184 -10.10 -0.48 21.32
CA GLY A 184 -8.79 -0.96 21.79
C GLY A 184 -7.90 -1.42 20.65
N ASP A 185 -7.20 -2.50 20.86
CA ASP A 185 -6.27 -3.09 19.87
C ASP A 185 -6.94 -4.11 18.93
N ARG A 186 -8.26 -3.90 18.63
CA ARG A 186 -9.02 -4.81 17.78
C ARG A 186 -8.48 -4.86 16.34
N PHE A 187 -7.91 -3.78 15.86
CA PHE A 187 -7.35 -3.66 14.51
C PHE A 187 -5.86 -3.30 14.57
N VAL A 188 -5.06 -3.96 13.73
CA VAL A 188 -3.70 -3.53 13.45
C VAL A 188 -3.77 -2.27 12.57
N LEU A 189 -3.07 -1.21 12.94
CA LEU A 189 -3.13 0.09 12.27
C LEU A 189 -1.95 0.24 11.31
N PHE A 190 -2.24 0.64 10.06
CA PHE A 190 -1.24 0.90 9.03
C PHE A 190 -1.34 2.33 8.50
N ALA A 191 -0.21 3.03 8.44
CA ALA A 191 -0.10 4.28 7.73
C ALA A 191 -0.30 4.06 6.22
N GLY A 192 -1.04 4.94 5.57
CA GLY A 192 -1.37 4.83 4.15
C GLY A 192 -0.90 5.99 3.29
N LEU A 193 -0.60 7.17 3.89
CA LEU A 193 0.06 8.28 3.23
C LEU A 193 1.53 8.32 3.63
N ASP A 194 2.40 8.46 2.65
CA ASP A 194 3.84 8.42 2.84
C ASP A 194 4.35 9.64 3.64
N ASP A 195 3.79 10.81 3.39
CA ASP A 195 4.25 12.10 3.94
C ASP A 195 3.73 12.42 5.37
N VAL A 196 3.01 11.49 6.02
CA VAL A 196 2.61 11.56 7.43
C VAL A 196 2.95 10.26 8.20
N VAL A 197 3.92 9.50 7.68
CA VAL A 197 4.24 8.17 8.24
C VAL A 197 4.84 8.26 9.63
N LEU A 198 5.73 9.21 9.90
CA LEU A 198 6.38 9.34 11.19
C LEU A 198 5.37 9.68 12.29
N GLU A 199 4.44 10.59 12.00
CA GLU A 199 3.32 10.96 12.86
C GLU A 199 2.39 9.75 13.10
N SER A 200 2.09 9.01 12.04
CA SER A 200 1.25 7.79 12.13
C SER A 200 1.87 6.74 13.06
N ILE A 201 3.19 6.53 12.97
CA ILE A 201 3.91 5.59 13.85
C ILE A 201 3.89 6.11 15.30
N ALA A 202 4.06 7.42 15.50
CA ALA A 202 4.04 8.02 16.84
C ALA A 202 2.70 7.85 17.54
N VAL A 203 1.58 7.83 16.79
CA VAL A 203 0.23 7.57 17.34
C VAL A 203 -0.19 6.09 17.27
N GLY A 204 0.71 5.18 16.91
CA GLY A 204 0.54 3.75 17.08
C GLY A 204 0.33 2.93 15.81
N ALA A 205 0.70 3.43 14.64
CA ALA A 205 0.77 2.57 13.45
C ALA A 205 1.81 1.46 13.65
N GLU A 206 1.41 0.23 13.35
CA GLU A 206 2.26 -0.97 13.41
C GLU A 206 2.88 -1.32 12.06
N GLY A 207 2.42 -0.68 10.99
CA GLY A 207 2.98 -0.84 9.65
C GLY A 207 2.70 0.36 8.76
N TRP A 208 3.26 0.29 7.57
CA TRP A 208 3.15 1.34 6.55
C TRP A 208 3.04 0.73 5.16
N ILE A 209 1.95 1.03 4.46
CA ILE A 209 1.83 0.71 3.03
C ILE A 209 2.38 1.91 2.26
N SER A 210 3.55 1.75 1.65
CA SER A 210 4.31 2.83 1.04
C SER A 210 4.33 2.74 -0.47
N GLY A 211 4.02 3.83 -1.15
CA GLY A 211 4.26 3.97 -2.58
C GLY A 211 5.73 4.21 -2.89
N MET A 212 6.36 5.12 -2.18
CA MET A 212 7.74 5.52 -2.46
C MET A 212 8.77 4.43 -2.12
N SER A 213 8.43 3.47 -1.26
CA SER A 213 9.29 2.31 -0.96
C SER A 213 9.47 1.34 -2.13
N ASN A 214 8.77 1.50 -3.25
CA ASN A 214 9.12 0.84 -4.52
C ASN A 214 10.48 1.30 -5.05
N ALA A 215 10.75 2.59 -4.97
CA ALA A 215 12.01 3.20 -5.42
C ALA A 215 13.09 3.20 -4.31
N PHE A 216 12.69 3.38 -3.05
CA PHE A 216 13.57 3.56 -1.89
C PHE A 216 13.21 2.61 -0.73
N PRO A 217 13.25 1.27 -0.92
CA PRO A 217 12.77 0.31 0.08
C PRO A 217 13.59 0.32 1.37
N ARG A 218 14.91 0.46 1.27
CA ARG A 218 15.79 0.44 2.44
C ARG A 218 15.62 1.69 3.29
N GLU A 219 15.42 2.86 2.67
CA GLU A 219 15.13 4.10 3.37
C GLU A 219 13.78 4.03 4.09
N GLY A 220 12.74 3.47 3.43
CA GLY A 220 11.45 3.26 4.04
C GLY A 220 11.54 2.36 5.28
N GLU A 221 12.15 1.18 5.15
CA GLU A 221 12.33 0.27 6.31
C GLU A 221 13.19 0.88 7.40
N THR A 222 14.27 1.59 7.03
CA THR A 222 15.12 2.25 8.04
C THR A 222 14.33 3.31 8.80
N LEU A 223 13.58 4.17 8.11
CA LEU A 223 12.74 5.18 8.74
C LEU A 223 11.73 4.55 9.70
N PHE A 224 11.03 3.52 9.26
CA PHE A 224 10.06 2.81 10.07
C PHE A 224 10.70 2.23 11.34
N ARG A 225 11.82 1.51 11.21
CA ARG A 225 12.51 0.88 12.32
C ARG A 225 13.09 1.89 13.30
N LEU A 226 13.67 2.99 12.82
CA LEU A 226 14.12 4.09 13.69
C LEU A 226 12.97 4.64 14.55
N ALA A 227 11.82 4.89 13.96
CA ALA A 227 10.65 5.37 14.67
C ALA A 227 10.15 4.36 15.71
N LYS A 228 10.07 3.07 15.37
CA LYS A 228 9.67 1.99 16.30
C LYS A 228 10.69 1.78 17.42
N GLN A 229 11.98 2.00 17.16
CA GLN A 229 13.05 1.98 18.16
C GLN A 229 13.12 3.27 18.99
N LYS A 230 12.22 4.25 18.76
CA LYS A 230 12.19 5.56 19.41
C LYS A 230 13.46 6.41 19.20
N ARG A 231 14.20 6.15 18.14
CA ARG A 231 15.37 6.94 17.69
C ARG A 231 14.90 8.14 16.85
N PHE A 232 14.08 9.00 17.47
CA PHE A 232 13.34 10.05 16.78
C PHE A 232 14.22 11.10 16.11
N GLU A 233 15.38 11.44 16.66
CA GLU A 233 16.30 12.41 16.02
C GLU A 233 16.84 11.88 14.69
N GLU A 234 17.23 10.62 14.66
CA GLU A 234 17.71 9.96 13.45
C GLU A 234 16.56 9.72 12.45
N ALA A 235 15.39 9.32 12.96
CA ALA A 235 14.18 9.19 12.14
C ALA A 235 13.81 10.52 11.47
N LEU A 236 13.82 11.64 12.23
CA LEU A 236 13.49 12.97 11.71
C LEU A 236 14.51 13.44 10.66
N ALA A 237 15.79 13.16 10.84
CA ALA A 237 16.83 13.50 9.87
C ALA A 237 16.59 12.76 8.53
N LEU A 238 16.31 11.44 8.59
CA LEU A 238 16.00 10.65 7.39
C LEU A 238 14.68 11.08 6.76
N TYR A 239 13.64 11.31 7.58
CA TYR A 239 12.33 11.76 7.15
C TYR A 239 12.39 13.11 6.44
N SER A 240 13.18 14.06 6.96
CA SER A 240 13.38 15.38 6.35
C SER A 240 14.03 15.30 4.96
N TRP A 241 15.01 14.40 4.78
CA TRP A 241 15.58 14.12 3.46
C TRP A 241 14.55 13.47 2.54
N PHE A 242 13.75 12.55 3.06
CA PHE A 242 12.80 11.74 2.28
C PHE A 242 11.53 12.53 1.94
N MET A 243 11.15 13.52 2.73
CA MET A 243 9.87 14.26 2.61
C MET A 243 9.54 14.78 1.20
N PRO A 244 10.46 15.41 0.43
CA PRO A 244 10.14 15.82 -0.93
C PRO A 244 9.76 14.68 -1.87
N LEU A 245 10.28 13.47 -1.64
CA LEU A 245 9.91 12.25 -2.37
C LEU A 245 8.56 11.71 -1.88
N LEU A 246 8.33 11.70 -0.56
CA LEU A 246 7.08 11.21 0.04
C LEU A 246 5.87 12.05 -0.39
N HIS A 247 6.03 13.35 -0.56
CA HIS A 247 4.99 14.23 -1.14
C HIS A 247 4.54 13.82 -2.54
N LEU A 248 5.36 13.10 -3.30
CA LEU A 248 4.97 12.62 -4.62
C LEU A 248 3.88 11.52 -4.52
N ASP A 249 3.82 10.77 -3.42
CA ASP A 249 2.76 9.79 -3.16
C ASP A 249 1.43 10.43 -2.73
N ALA A 250 1.45 11.66 -2.23
CA ALA A 250 0.24 12.39 -1.84
C ALA A 250 -0.45 13.14 -3.01
N ARG A 251 0.09 13.06 -4.22
CA ARG A 251 -0.41 13.77 -5.41
C ARG A 251 -1.51 12.98 -6.13
N PRO A 252 -2.38 13.63 -6.93
CA PRO A 252 -3.35 12.92 -7.79
C PRO A 252 -2.68 12.02 -8.84
N ASP A 253 -1.48 12.36 -9.31
CA ASP A 253 -0.66 11.63 -10.29
C ASP A 253 0.40 10.73 -9.63
N LEU A 254 0.16 10.31 -8.39
CA LEU A 254 1.08 9.52 -7.56
C LEU A 254 1.64 8.28 -8.28
N VAL A 255 0.81 7.55 -9.02
CA VAL A 255 1.25 6.32 -9.71
C VAL A 255 2.34 6.63 -10.74
N GLN A 256 2.13 7.66 -11.54
CA GLN A 256 3.09 8.10 -12.55
C GLN A 256 4.37 8.62 -11.88
N CYS A 257 4.25 9.36 -10.76
CA CYS A 257 5.39 9.87 -10.01
C CYS A 257 6.23 8.73 -9.42
N ILE A 258 5.60 7.75 -8.77
CA ILE A 258 6.27 6.60 -8.18
C ILE A 258 7.01 5.78 -9.25
N LYS A 259 6.32 5.45 -10.34
CA LYS A 259 6.93 4.67 -11.45
C LYS A 259 8.07 5.43 -12.13
N LEU A 260 7.97 6.75 -12.28
CA LEU A 260 9.10 7.56 -12.74
C LEU A 260 10.28 7.52 -11.74
N CYS A 261 10.01 7.56 -10.43
CA CYS A 261 11.05 7.38 -9.41
C CYS A 261 11.73 6.00 -9.54
N GLU A 262 10.96 4.91 -9.71
CA GLU A 262 11.50 3.56 -9.92
C GLU A 262 12.43 3.51 -11.15
N GLU A 263 12.01 4.13 -12.27
CA GLU A 263 12.83 4.18 -13.49
C GLU A 263 14.14 4.97 -13.27
N LEU A 264 14.04 6.15 -12.64
CA LEU A 264 15.20 7.00 -12.39
C LEU A 264 16.23 6.39 -11.44
N VAL A 265 15.82 5.47 -10.57
CA VAL A 265 16.71 4.72 -9.67
C VAL A 265 17.07 3.33 -10.21
N GLY A 266 16.61 2.97 -11.41
CA GLY A 266 16.92 1.69 -12.07
C GLY A 266 16.23 0.48 -11.46
N ARG A 267 15.02 0.65 -10.90
CA ARG A 267 14.28 -0.44 -10.23
C ARG A 267 13.03 -0.91 -10.99
N GLY A 268 12.51 -0.14 -11.91
CA GLY A 268 11.31 -0.44 -12.68
C GLY A 268 11.21 0.44 -13.92
N SER A 269 10.01 0.61 -14.45
CA SER A 269 9.70 1.38 -15.65
C SER A 269 8.63 2.43 -15.34
N ALA A 270 8.74 3.61 -15.98
CA ALA A 270 7.75 4.69 -15.87
C ALA A 270 6.47 4.43 -16.71
N ILE A 271 6.38 3.32 -17.43
CA ILE A 271 5.22 3.00 -18.28
C ILE A 271 4.00 2.73 -17.40
N THR A 272 2.96 3.56 -17.57
CA THR A 272 1.63 3.35 -16.98
C THR A 272 0.64 2.93 -18.07
N ARG A 273 -0.42 2.22 -17.67
CA ARG A 273 -1.48 1.82 -18.61
C ARG A 273 -2.58 2.89 -18.69
N PRO A 274 -3.06 3.25 -19.89
CA PRO A 274 -4.21 4.17 -20.00
C PRO A 274 -5.41 3.73 -19.14
N PRO A 275 -6.16 4.69 -18.56
CA PRO A 275 -6.16 6.13 -18.89
C PRO A 275 -5.02 6.95 -18.27
N ARG A 276 -4.14 6.35 -17.43
CA ARG A 276 -2.95 7.06 -16.94
C ARG A 276 -1.96 7.24 -18.10
N LEU A 277 -1.48 8.48 -18.26
CA LEU A 277 -0.47 8.82 -19.26
C LEU A 277 0.85 9.16 -18.55
N ALA A 278 1.96 8.95 -19.25
CA ALA A 278 3.27 9.35 -18.75
C ALA A 278 3.32 10.86 -18.42
N LEU A 279 4.08 11.21 -17.38
CA LEU A 279 4.33 12.61 -17.04
C LEU A 279 5.01 13.34 -18.19
N GLN A 280 4.65 14.61 -18.42
CA GLN A 280 5.17 15.42 -19.51
C GLN A 280 5.44 16.85 -19.03
N GLY A 281 6.21 17.62 -19.83
CA GLY A 281 6.46 19.04 -19.62
C GLY A 281 7.03 19.35 -18.24
N ASP A 282 6.51 20.39 -17.62
CA ASP A 282 6.98 20.90 -16.32
C ASP A 282 6.84 19.86 -15.22
N THR A 283 5.74 19.08 -15.21
CA THR A 283 5.54 18.04 -14.21
C THR A 283 6.63 16.96 -14.27
N LEU A 284 7.00 16.50 -15.47
CA LEU A 284 8.10 15.55 -15.64
C LEU A 284 9.43 16.15 -15.16
N ALA A 285 9.67 17.42 -15.49
CA ALA A 285 10.88 18.15 -15.09
C ALA A 285 10.97 18.29 -13.57
N ASP A 286 9.87 18.68 -12.91
CA ASP A 286 9.79 18.88 -11.47
C ASP A 286 10.03 17.57 -10.70
N VAL A 287 9.32 16.50 -11.06
CA VAL A 287 9.51 15.18 -10.41
C VAL A 287 10.94 14.70 -10.61
N THR A 288 11.48 14.83 -11.84
CA THR A 288 12.86 14.44 -12.14
C THR A 288 13.86 15.25 -11.30
N ALA A 289 13.63 16.55 -11.11
CA ALA A 289 14.49 17.40 -10.29
C ALA A 289 14.46 17.00 -8.80
N VAL A 290 13.28 16.66 -8.26
CA VAL A 290 13.12 16.16 -6.88
C VAL A 290 13.95 14.89 -6.69
N VAL A 291 13.81 13.90 -7.59
CA VAL A 291 14.54 12.62 -7.49
C VAL A 291 16.04 12.85 -7.61
N LYS A 292 16.50 13.62 -8.59
CA LYS A 292 17.94 13.92 -8.77
C LYS A 292 18.54 14.61 -7.54
N LYS A 293 17.81 15.57 -6.95
CA LYS A 293 18.24 16.25 -5.72
C LYS A 293 18.34 15.29 -4.55
N ALA A 294 17.36 14.40 -4.39
CA ALA A 294 17.37 13.39 -3.35
C ALA A 294 18.57 12.43 -3.51
N LEU A 295 18.83 11.93 -4.72
CA LEU A 295 19.95 11.05 -5.00
C LEU A 295 21.32 11.72 -4.75
N ALA A 296 21.47 13.00 -5.12
CA ALA A 296 22.70 13.74 -4.89
C ALA A 296 23.00 13.98 -3.40
N ASN A 297 21.97 13.95 -2.54
CA ASN A 297 22.07 14.19 -1.10
C ASN A 297 21.65 12.97 -0.27
N ARG A 298 21.68 11.77 -0.86
CA ARG A 298 21.23 10.55 -0.20
C ARG A 298 22.07 10.27 1.04
N PRO A 299 21.46 10.17 2.25
CA PRO A 299 22.19 9.95 3.46
C PRO A 299 22.70 8.50 3.57
N ALA A 300 23.77 8.30 4.34
CA ALA A 300 24.09 6.96 4.82
C ALA A 300 23.01 6.51 5.79
N LEU A 301 22.54 5.27 5.61
CA LEU A 301 21.51 4.72 6.48
C LEU A 301 22.14 4.22 7.80
N PRO A 302 21.57 4.58 8.97
CA PRO A 302 21.99 4.03 10.24
C PRO A 302 21.65 2.53 10.33
N ASP A 303 22.40 1.80 11.13
CA ASP A 303 22.11 0.40 11.41
C ASP A 303 20.83 0.28 12.25
N VAL A 304 19.87 -0.47 11.73
CA VAL A 304 18.57 -0.77 12.35
C VAL A 304 18.26 -2.27 12.36
N GLY A 305 19.27 -3.11 12.02
CA GLY A 305 19.12 -4.56 11.93
C GLY A 305 18.34 -5.02 10.66
N LEU A 306 18.62 -4.39 9.52
CA LEU A 306 18.11 -4.79 8.19
C LEU A 306 18.95 -5.90 7.58
#